data_b53328da57c44250190d07a0cef8a1f4
#
_entry.id   b53328da57c44250190d07a0cef8a1f4
#
_cell.length_a   1.000
_cell.length_b   1.000
_cell.length_c   1.000
_cell.angle_alpha   90.00
_cell.angle_beta   90.00
_cell.angle_gamma   90.00
#
_symmetry.space_group_name_H-M   'P 1'
#
loop_
_entity.id
_entity.type
_entity.pdbx_description
1 polymer ?
#
loop_
_entity_poly.entity_id
_entity_poly.type
_entity_poly.pdbx_seq_one_letter_code
_entity_poly.pdbx_strand_id
1 'polypeptide(L)'
;FPGVFAQGGFDAVIGNPPYGAFLATDEEKYLVNHYETISSFRDVYICFIEKAVNLLKQSGTFSYIIPSGWTGGPGYIKLRNFILTKKIRKILLLPFDIFSEAYIDTLVLVASKAIPNDNHVVETYVYPKKTKISEIRELAYQSIAQNTWLRTEDKKLILKNDSILLLTHLTQVGYSKIKNICDMKRGVLFDKKLLSPTPLTNQYHPYFEGDVYRYSINIRLVNWVEFSDKLREKPKEFKWFQGDRILLRRLVNRRQRLMGCFTDKTLITQPFFCKFESEIPIVL
;
A
#
# COMPACT_ATOMS: atom_id res chain seq x y z
N PHE A 1 30.82 1.32 19.67
CA PHE A 1 30.51 0.05 20.38
C PHE A 1 31.44 -1.11 19.96
N PRO A 2 32.79 -0.94 19.98
CA PRO A 2 33.70 -2.00 19.50
C PRO A 2 33.51 -3.33 20.25
N GLY A 3 33.31 -3.30 21.57
CA GLY A 3 33.10 -4.51 22.38
C GLY A 3 31.82 -5.28 22.05
N VAL A 4 30.74 -4.59 21.64
CA VAL A 4 29.49 -5.21 21.19
C VAL A 4 29.69 -5.92 19.85
N PHE A 5 30.37 -5.28 18.92
CA PHE A 5 30.64 -5.88 17.62
C PHE A 5 31.68 -7.02 17.69
N ALA A 6 32.61 -6.96 18.60
CA ALA A 6 33.52 -8.09 18.88
C ALA A 6 32.75 -9.33 19.37
N GLN A 7 31.58 -9.17 19.98
CA GLN A 7 30.65 -10.23 20.39
C GLN A 7 29.60 -10.58 19.35
N GLY A 8 29.73 -10.08 18.11
CA GLY A 8 28.84 -10.37 16.98
C GLY A 8 27.67 -9.40 16.80
N GLY A 9 27.51 -8.39 17.64
CA GLY A 9 26.47 -7.36 17.57
C GLY A 9 25.54 -7.29 18.77
N PHE A 10 24.43 -6.59 18.62
CA PHE A 10 23.45 -6.38 19.70
C PHE A 10 22.53 -7.59 19.89
N ASP A 11 22.08 -7.83 21.11
CA ASP A 11 21.03 -8.81 21.44
C ASP A 11 19.66 -8.35 20.97
N ALA A 12 19.39 -7.05 21.11
CA ALA A 12 18.12 -6.45 20.78
C ALA A 12 18.28 -5.03 20.20
N VAL A 13 17.42 -4.69 19.26
CA VAL A 13 17.25 -3.34 18.73
C VAL A 13 15.77 -2.99 18.82
N ILE A 14 15.44 -1.89 19.47
CA ILE A 14 14.05 -1.40 19.57
C ILE A 14 14.00 0.06 19.12
N GLY A 15 12.92 0.46 18.46
CA GLY A 15 12.77 1.85 18.04
C GLY A 15 11.49 2.15 17.30
N ASN A 16 11.36 3.44 17.05
CA ASN A 16 10.37 4.03 16.17
C ASN A 16 11.16 4.84 15.10
N PRO A 17 11.54 4.23 13.99
CA PRO A 17 12.32 4.91 12.97
C PRO A 17 11.50 6.02 12.29
N PRO A 18 12.12 7.09 11.78
CA PRO A 18 11.43 8.12 11.06
C PRO A 18 10.80 7.57 9.77
N TYR A 19 9.62 8.04 9.43
CA TYR A 19 8.92 7.73 8.18
C TYR A 19 8.29 8.98 7.57
N GLY A 20 8.11 8.98 6.24
CA GLY A 20 7.64 10.12 5.48
C GLY A 20 8.66 11.26 5.37
N ALA A 21 9.94 11.01 5.64
CA ALA A 21 10.99 12.02 5.54
C ALA A 21 11.26 12.41 4.09
N PHE A 22 11.36 13.71 3.84
CA PHE A 22 11.89 14.22 2.58
C PHE A 22 13.40 14.08 2.57
N LEU A 23 13.92 13.36 1.57
CA LEU A 23 15.34 13.15 1.37
C LEU A 23 15.85 14.08 0.27
N ALA A 24 17.04 14.64 0.46
CA ALA A 24 17.78 15.29 -0.63
C ALA A 24 18.23 14.25 -1.67
N THR A 25 18.45 14.70 -2.89
CA THR A 25 18.82 13.81 -4.01
C THR A 25 20.08 12.96 -3.72
N ASP A 26 21.04 13.53 -3.01
CA ASP A 26 22.27 12.83 -2.67
C ASP A 26 22.08 11.81 -1.55
N GLU A 27 21.20 12.10 -0.59
CA GLU A 27 20.78 11.16 0.44
C GLU A 27 20.05 9.97 -0.17
N GLU A 28 19.12 10.22 -1.12
CA GLU A 28 18.44 9.15 -1.85
C GLU A 28 19.42 8.26 -2.60
N LYS A 29 20.38 8.84 -3.31
CA LYS A 29 21.43 8.08 -4.01
C LYS A 29 22.26 7.24 -3.07
N TYR A 30 22.63 7.81 -1.91
CA TYR A 30 23.35 7.07 -0.87
C TYR A 30 22.57 5.84 -0.41
N LEU A 31 21.30 6.01 -0.07
CA LEU A 31 20.46 4.92 0.40
C LEU A 31 20.29 3.81 -0.64
N VAL A 32 20.04 4.18 -1.89
CA VAL A 32 19.89 3.21 -3.01
C VAL A 32 21.17 2.39 -3.23
N ASN A 33 22.33 2.99 -3.02
CA ASN A 33 23.62 2.32 -3.22
C ASN A 33 24.04 1.45 -2.03
N HIS A 34 23.50 1.68 -0.82
CA HIS A 34 23.96 1.02 0.40
C HIS A 34 22.96 0.06 1.02
N TYR A 35 21.69 0.08 0.58
CA TYR A 35 20.63 -0.78 1.13
C TYR A 35 19.92 -1.56 0.01
N GLU A 36 19.84 -2.87 0.16
CA GLU A 36 19.20 -3.77 -0.80
C GLU A 36 17.67 -3.70 -0.77
N THR A 37 17.11 -3.29 0.37
CA THR A 37 15.65 -3.25 0.60
C THR A 37 14.95 -2.10 -0.11
N ILE A 38 15.70 -1.07 -0.53
CA ILE A 38 15.16 0.08 -1.27
C ILE A 38 14.75 -0.31 -2.70
N SER A 39 13.55 0.14 -3.09
CA SER A 39 13.04 -0.04 -4.46
C SER A 39 12.47 1.29 -4.98
N SER A 40 11.34 1.25 -5.66
CA SER A 40 10.64 2.45 -6.16
C SER A 40 10.05 3.33 -5.06
N PHE A 41 9.74 2.75 -3.92
CA PHE A 41 9.32 3.51 -2.73
C PHE A 41 10.51 3.75 -1.81
N ARG A 42 10.82 5.02 -1.55
CA ARG A 42 12.04 5.47 -0.88
C ARG A 42 11.71 6.13 0.45
N ASP A 43 11.27 5.33 1.43
CA ASP A 43 11.05 5.81 2.78
C ASP A 43 12.17 5.29 3.70
N VAL A 44 12.68 6.15 4.55
CA VAL A 44 13.87 5.93 5.37
C VAL A 44 13.71 4.74 6.31
N TYR A 45 12.50 4.50 6.85
CA TYR A 45 12.29 3.37 7.78
C TYR A 45 12.64 2.00 7.16
N ILE A 46 12.58 1.88 5.83
CA ILE A 46 12.98 0.65 5.10
C ILE A 46 14.44 0.33 5.37
N CYS A 47 15.31 1.34 5.26
CA CYS A 47 16.74 1.20 5.56
C CYS A 47 17.00 0.92 7.03
N PHE A 48 16.19 1.50 7.93
CA PHE A 48 16.30 1.22 9.36
C PHE A 48 16.01 -0.26 9.69
N ILE A 49 15.09 -0.91 9.01
CA ILE A 49 14.81 -2.34 9.18
C ILE A 49 16.05 -3.16 8.80
N GLU A 50 16.64 -2.89 7.63
CA GLU A 50 17.85 -3.57 7.19
C GLU A 50 19.02 -3.29 8.13
N LYS A 51 19.20 -2.04 8.54
CA LYS A 51 20.24 -1.64 9.48
C LYS A 51 20.08 -2.34 10.83
N ALA A 52 18.85 -2.45 11.35
CA ALA A 52 18.59 -3.17 12.61
C ALA A 52 19.06 -4.63 12.53
N VAL A 53 18.69 -5.32 11.44
CA VAL A 53 19.13 -6.71 11.22
C VAL A 53 20.65 -6.81 11.15
N ASN A 54 21.31 -5.86 10.47
CA ASN A 54 22.76 -5.86 10.34
C ASN A 54 23.49 -5.64 11.67
N LEU A 55 22.92 -4.81 12.55
CA LEU A 55 23.45 -4.53 13.88
C LEU A 55 23.28 -5.68 14.88
N LEU A 56 22.32 -6.58 14.64
CA LEU A 56 22.06 -7.70 15.56
C LEU A 56 23.11 -8.80 15.44
N LYS A 57 23.41 -9.43 16.55
CA LYS A 57 24.06 -10.75 16.55
C LYS A 57 23.13 -11.84 16.01
N GLN A 58 23.67 -13.03 15.71
CA GLN A 58 22.85 -14.18 15.33
C GLN A 58 21.78 -14.45 16.40
N SER A 59 20.54 -14.69 15.95
CA SER A 59 19.34 -14.85 16.78
C SER A 59 18.91 -13.63 17.58
N GLY A 60 19.62 -12.51 17.51
CA GLY A 60 19.20 -11.23 18.08
C GLY A 60 17.87 -10.78 17.48
N THR A 61 17.13 -9.95 18.20
CA THR A 61 15.75 -9.58 17.87
C THR A 61 15.61 -8.07 17.71
N PHE A 62 14.89 -7.60 16.71
CA PHE A 62 14.46 -6.21 16.64
C PHE A 62 12.95 -6.06 16.76
N SER A 63 12.53 -4.90 17.24
CA SER A 63 11.12 -4.50 17.30
C SER A 63 10.97 -3.04 16.92
N TYR A 64 10.18 -2.79 15.87
CA TYR A 64 9.90 -1.45 15.36
C TYR A 64 8.41 -1.18 15.22
N ILE A 65 8.03 0.07 15.48
CA ILE A 65 6.74 0.61 15.05
C ILE A 65 6.99 1.28 13.70
N ILE A 66 6.30 0.83 12.65
CA ILE A 66 6.51 1.29 11.27
C ILE A 66 5.20 1.36 10.51
N PRO A 67 5.12 2.12 9.41
CA PRO A 67 3.96 2.11 8.52
C PRO A 67 3.61 0.71 8.03
N SER A 68 2.31 0.40 7.92
CA SER A 68 1.86 -0.94 7.51
C SER A 68 1.87 -1.16 6.01
N GLY A 69 1.98 -0.10 5.20
CA GLY A 69 1.87 -0.15 3.74
C GLY A 69 2.78 -1.14 3.03
N TRP A 70 3.93 -1.47 3.62
CA TRP A 70 4.88 -2.42 3.05
C TRP A 70 4.35 -3.87 3.02
N THR A 71 3.38 -4.21 3.86
CA THR A 71 2.83 -5.58 3.90
C THR A 71 2.16 -5.99 2.58
N GLY A 72 1.61 -5.04 1.82
CA GLY A 72 0.90 -5.32 0.58
C GLY A 72 1.21 -4.37 -0.59
N GLY A 73 1.87 -3.24 -0.35
CA GLY A 73 2.15 -2.24 -1.38
C GLY A 73 3.13 -2.73 -2.47
N PRO A 74 2.93 -2.35 -3.75
CA PRO A 74 3.75 -2.86 -4.86
C PRO A 74 5.21 -2.38 -4.78
N GLY A 75 5.46 -1.18 -4.26
CA GLY A 75 6.81 -0.61 -4.15
C GLY A 75 7.70 -1.22 -3.07
N TYR A 76 7.23 -2.23 -2.33
CA TYR A 76 7.95 -2.79 -1.18
C TYR A 76 8.37 -4.25 -1.36
N ILE A 77 8.41 -4.76 -2.57
CA ILE A 77 8.72 -6.18 -2.80
C ILE A 77 10.11 -6.56 -2.32
N LYS A 78 11.10 -5.67 -2.46
CA LYS A 78 12.46 -5.91 -1.96
C LYS A 78 12.50 -6.03 -0.44
N LEU A 79 11.79 -5.14 0.28
CA LEU A 79 11.68 -5.21 1.73
C LEU A 79 11.00 -6.51 2.18
N ARG A 80 9.90 -6.92 1.50
CA ARG A 80 9.25 -8.21 1.82
C ARG A 80 10.16 -9.39 1.56
N ASN A 81 10.90 -9.39 0.46
CA ASN A 81 11.89 -10.43 0.16
C ASN A 81 12.93 -10.51 1.28
N PHE A 82 13.47 -9.39 1.72
CA PHE A 82 14.45 -9.32 2.79
C PHE A 82 13.90 -9.83 4.13
N ILE A 83 12.76 -9.29 4.56
CA ILE A 83 12.23 -9.61 5.90
C ILE A 83 11.71 -11.06 6.00
N LEU A 84 11.21 -11.63 4.91
CA LEU A 84 10.76 -13.02 4.88
C LEU A 84 11.90 -14.04 4.95
N THR A 85 13.16 -13.63 4.73
CA THR A 85 14.32 -14.47 5.03
C THR A 85 14.67 -14.49 6.52
N LYS A 86 14.06 -13.63 7.33
CA LYS A 86 14.25 -13.53 8.77
C LYS A 86 13.11 -14.18 9.52
N LYS A 87 13.36 -14.63 10.72
CA LYS A 87 12.35 -15.24 11.59
C LYS A 87 11.43 -14.16 12.16
N ILE A 88 10.30 -13.91 11.52
CA ILE A 88 9.27 -12.98 12.02
C ILE A 88 8.58 -13.65 13.20
N ARG A 89 8.54 -12.98 14.36
CA ARG A 89 7.89 -13.50 15.56
C ARG A 89 6.46 -12.99 15.69
N LYS A 90 6.29 -11.65 15.58
CA LYS A 90 5.00 -11.00 15.79
C LYS A 90 4.78 -9.86 14.81
N ILE A 91 3.53 -9.69 14.38
CA ILE A 91 3.06 -8.50 13.68
C ILE A 91 1.75 -8.06 14.32
N LEU A 92 1.74 -6.84 14.84
CA LEU A 92 0.55 -6.22 15.40
C LEU A 92 0.16 -5.03 14.53
N LEU A 93 -0.95 -5.13 13.79
CA LEU A 93 -1.50 -3.98 13.09
C LEU A 93 -2.26 -3.12 14.09
N LEU A 94 -1.78 -1.91 14.31
CA LEU A 94 -2.28 -1.00 15.33
C LEU A 94 -3.58 -0.29 14.88
N PRO A 95 -4.38 0.25 15.82
CA PRO A 95 -5.53 1.09 15.47
C PRO A 95 -5.09 2.33 14.68
N PHE A 96 -5.96 2.88 13.84
CA PHE A 96 -5.62 4.00 12.95
C PHE A 96 -5.20 5.23 13.75
N ASP A 97 -5.68 5.67 14.79
CA ASP A 97 -5.44 6.95 15.46
C ASP A 97 -4.40 6.88 16.59
N ILE A 98 -3.41 5.98 16.49
CA ILE A 98 -2.37 5.86 17.51
C ILE A 98 -1.47 7.09 17.59
N PHE A 99 -1.17 7.69 16.45
CA PHE A 99 -0.40 8.92 16.35
C PHE A 99 -1.33 10.04 15.86
N SER A 100 -1.62 10.99 16.74
CA SER A 100 -2.55 12.10 16.47
C SER A 100 -2.15 12.98 15.28
N GLU A 101 -0.87 13.02 14.95
CA GLU A 101 -0.31 13.86 13.88
C GLU A 101 -0.03 13.10 12.56
N ALA A 102 -0.16 11.77 12.55
CA ALA A 102 0.15 10.96 11.38
C ALA A 102 -1.07 10.15 10.91
N TYR A 103 -1.68 10.55 9.82
CA TYR A 103 -2.76 9.80 9.15
C TYR A 103 -2.21 8.57 8.40
N ILE A 104 -1.56 7.68 9.12
CA ILE A 104 -0.95 6.48 8.55
C ILE A 104 -1.23 5.26 9.43
N ASP A 105 -1.65 4.16 8.80
CA ASP A 105 -1.75 2.87 9.49
C ASP A 105 -0.36 2.37 9.85
N THR A 106 -0.12 2.06 11.13
CA THR A 106 1.16 1.55 11.63
C THR A 106 1.03 0.14 12.18
N LEU A 107 2.13 -0.55 12.24
CA LEU A 107 2.23 -1.88 12.88
C LEU A 107 3.49 -2.00 13.73
N VAL A 108 3.45 -2.89 14.71
CA VAL A 108 4.64 -3.36 15.42
C VAL A 108 5.13 -4.62 14.73
N LEU A 109 6.38 -4.61 14.28
CA LEU A 109 7.08 -5.76 13.74
C LEU A 109 8.12 -6.25 14.75
N VAL A 110 8.08 -7.53 15.11
CA VAL A 110 9.09 -8.19 15.91
C VAL A 110 9.71 -9.33 15.09
N ALA A 111 10.99 -9.25 14.80
CA ALA A 111 11.68 -10.30 14.04
C ALA A 111 13.11 -10.52 14.55
N SER A 112 13.64 -11.72 14.34
CA SER A 112 14.98 -12.11 14.75
C SER A 112 15.89 -12.33 13.54
N LYS A 113 17.18 -12.04 13.69
CA LYS A 113 18.24 -12.37 12.73
C LYS A 113 18.51 -13.87 12.77
N ALA A 114 17.52 -14.65 12.35
CA ALA A 114 17.57 -16.10 12.24
C ALA A 114 16.76 -16.53 11.02
N ILE A 115 17.10 -17.64 10.43
CA ILE A 115 16.35 -18.25 9.33
C ILE A 115 15.14 -18.98 9.93
N PRO A 116 13.91 -18.74 9.44
CA PRO A 116 12.75 -19.49 9.88
C PRO A 116 12.84 -20.94 9.37
N ASN A 117 12.40 -21.90 10.17
CA ASN A 117 12.16 -23.26 9.67
C ASN A 117 10.81 -23.31 8.91
N ASP A 118 10.58 -24.39 8.16
CA ASP A 118 9.39 -24.53 7.31
C ASP A 118 8.06 -24.49 8.08
N ASN A 119 8.07 -24.88 9.34
CA ASN A 119 6.91 -24.92 10.22
C ASN A 119 6.79 -23.69 11.12
N HIS A 120 7.65 -22.67 10.91
CA HIS A 120 7.61 -21.48 11.73
C HIS A 120 6.29 -20.72 11.57
N VAL A 121 5.67 -20.41 12.70
CA VAL A 121 4.43 -19.61 12.76
C VAL A 121 4.73 -18.22 13.32
N VAL A 122 4.03 -17.23 12.77
CA VAL A 122 4.08 -15.85 13.19
C VAL A 122 2.80 -15.54 13.96
N GLU A 123 2.92 -14.94 15.12
CA GLU A 123 1.79 -14.42 15.86
C GLU A 123 1.35 -13.08 15.26
N THR A 124 0.10 -12.99 14.81
CA THR A 124 -0.45 -11.77 14.24
C THR A 124 -1.66 -11.31 15.02
N TYR A 125 -1.82 -10.00 15.13
CA TYR A 125 -3.02 -9.37 15.67
C TYR A 125 -3.37 -8.12 14.87
N VAL A 126 -4.64 -7.97 14.56
CA VAL A 126 -5.17 -6.80 13.83
C VAL A 126 -6.18 -6.11 14.72
N TYR A 127 -5.80 -4.96 15.25
CA TYR A 127 -6.71 -4.17 16.09
C TYR A 127 -7.94 -3.71 15.31
N PRO A 128 -9.12 -3.73 15.92
CA PRO A 128 -10.29 -3.08 15.37
C PRO A 128 -10.03 -1.57 15.22
N LYS A 129 -10.44 -0.98 14.11
CA LYS A 129 -10.11 0.42 13.74
C LYS A 129 -10.50 1.50 14.77
N LYS A 130 -11.38 1.20 15.72
CA LYS A 130 -11.86 2.14 16.73
C LYS A 130 -11.45 1.78 18.15
N THR A 131 -10.49 0.88 18.31
CA THR A 131 -10.02 0.46 19.65
C THR A 131 -9.11 1.54 20.23
N LYS A 132 -9.36 1.95 21.47
CA LYS A 132 -8.43 2.78 22.22
C LYS A 132 -7.32 1.91 22.81
N ILE A 133 -6.08 2.38 22.77
CA ILE A 133 -4.92 1.62 23.28
C ILE A 133 -5.09 1.28 24.76
N SER A 134 -5.70 2.17 25.54
CA SER A 134 -5.97 1.97 26.96
C SER A 134 -6.92 0.78 27.26
N GLU A 135 -7.63 0.28 26.26
CA GLU A 135 -8.56 -0.86 26.37
C GLU A 135 -7.88 -2.21 26.06
N ILE A 136 -6.59 -2.17 25.72
CA ILE A 136 -5.81 -3.34 25.32
C ILE A 136 -5.27 -4.04 26.58
N ARG A 137 -5.94 -5.10 27.03
CA ARG A 137 -5.48 -5.89 28.17
C ARG A 137 -4.88 -7.23 27.77
N GLU A 138 -5.55 -7.95 26.87
CA GLU A 138 -5.08 -9.24 26.36
C GLU A 138 -5.32 -9.33 24.85
N LEU A 139 -4.36 -9.91 24.12
CA LEU A 139 -4.45 -10.05 22.69
C LEU A 139 -4.62 -11.52 22.31
N ALA A 140 -5.74 -11.83 21.67
CA ALA A 140 -5.96 -13.13 21.04
C ALA A 140 -5.17 -13.19 19.71
N TYR A 141 -3.90 -13.55 19.77
CA TYR A 141 -3.08 -13.70 18.57
C TYR A 141 -3.60 -14.81 17.66
N GLN A 142 -3.52 -14.57 16.36
CA GLN A 142 -3.68 -15.60 15.35
C GLN A 142 -2.29 -16.11 14.96
N SER A 143 -2.19 -17.42 14.71
CA SER A 143 -0.96 -18.04 14.23
C SER A 143 -1.04 -18.22 12.72
N ILE A 144 -0.07 -17.68 11.99
CA ILE A 144 0.05 -17.79 10.54
C ILE A 144 1.40 -18.41 10.20
N ALA A 145 1.42 -19.48 9.42
CA ALA A 145 2.66 -20.05 8.94
C ALA A 145 3.41 -19.05 8.03
N GLN A 146 4.65 -18.70 8.36
CA GLN A 146 5.41 -17.68 7.61
C GLN A 146 5.57 -18.05 6.13
N ASN A 147 5.71 -19.33 5.80
CA ASN A 147 5.84 -19.82 4.44
C ASN A 147 4.58 -19.57 3.58
N THR A 148 3.41 -19.35 4.19
CA THR A 148 2.19 -18.97 3.46
C THR A 148 2.39 -17.70 2.65
N TRP A 149 3.11 -16.72 3.20
CA TRP A 149 3.36 -15.46 2.51
C TRP A 149 4.34 -15.58 1.33
N LEU A 150 5.21 -16.60 1.32
CA LEU A 150 6.10 -16.88 0.18
C LEU A 150 5.33 -17.30 -1.07
N ARG A 151 4.10 -17.83 -0.90
CA ARG A 151 3.22 -18.30 -1.98
C ARG A 151 2.23 -17.23 -2.44
N THR A 152 2.10 -16.10 -1.73
CA THR A 152 1.23 -15.01 -2.16
C THR A 152 1.85 -14.24 -3.33
N GLU A 153 1.01 -13.58 -4.15
CA GLU A 153 1.50 -12.67 -5.18
C GLU A 153 2.33 -11.55 -4.56
N ASP A 154 3.51 -11.29 -5.12
CA ASP A 154 4.47 -10.31 -4.61
C ASP A 154 4.83 -10.51 -3.13
N LYS A 155 4.69 -11.73 -2.61
CA LYS A 155 4.96 -12.09 -1.20
C LYS A 155 4.24 -11.18 -0.20
N LYS A 156 2.99 -10.85 -0.46
CA LYS A 156 2.17 -10.01 0.42
C LYS A 156 1.90 -10.68 1.76
N LEU A 157 2.07 -9.94 2.85
CA LEU A 157 1.79 -10.41 4.19
C LEU A 157 0.31 -10.20 4.54
N ILE A 158 -0.46 -11.27 4.54
CA ILE A 158 -1.87 -11.26 4.92
C ILE A 158 -1.96 -11.61 6.38
N LEU A 159 -2.45 -10.67 7.19
CA LEU A 159 -2.38 -10.74 8.66
C LEU A 159 -3.62 -11.37 9.32
N LYS A 160 -4.60 -11.86 8.54
CA LYS A 160 -5.82 -12.52 9.04
C LYS A 160 -6.00 -13.87 8.39
N ASN A 161 -6.27 -14.90 9.20
CA ASN A 161 -6.55 -16.26 8.71
C ASN A 161 -7.75 -16.31 7.76
N ASP A 162 -8.85 -15.61 8.08
CA ASP A 162 -10.04 -15.55 7.21
C ASP A 162 -9.72 -15.01 5.82
N SER A 163 -8.82 -14.02 5.74
CA SER A 163 -8.39 -13.48 4.45
C SER A 163 -7.52 -14.45 3.66
N ILE A 164 -6.70 -15.26 4.34
CA ILE A 164 -5.90 -16.32 3.73
C ILE A 164 -6.83 -17.42 3.19
N LEU A 165 -7.79 -17.87 4.00
CA LEU A 165 -8.78 -18.87 3.60
C LEU A 165 -9.59 -18.42 2.39
N LEU A 166 -10.06 -17.16 2.39
CA LEU A 166 -10.78 -16.59 1.25
C LEU A 166 -9.94 -16.60 -0.03
N LEU A 167 -8.69 -16.17 0.05
CA LEU A 167 -7.80 -16.18 -1.13
C LEU A 167 -7.50 -17.59 -1.62
N THR A 168 -7.30 -18.54 -0.71
CA THR A 168 -7.12 -19.94 -1.06
C THR A 168 -8.35 -20.48 -1.78
N HIS A 169 -9.53 -20.21 -1.26
CA HIS A 169 -10.79 -20.61 -1.90
C HIS A 169 -10.95 -19.99 -3.29
N LEU A 170 -10.75 -18.69 -3.42
CA LEU A 170 -10.80 -18.00 -4.72
C LEU A 170 -9.82 -18.62 -5.72
N THR A 171 -8.61 -18.98 -5.27
CA THR A 171 -7.62 -19.64 -6.14
C THR A 171 -8.08 -21.01 -6.61
N GLN A 172 -8.75 -21.78 -5.73
CA GLN A 172 -9.26 -23.11 -6.04
C GLN A 172 -10.44 -23.10 -7.03
N VAL A 173 -11.38 -22.15 -6.85
CA VAL A 173 -12.55 -22.03 -7.76
C VAL A 173 -12.19 -21.36 -9.09
N GLY A 174 -11.00 -20.81 -9.20
CA GLY A 174 -10.54 -20.05 -10.36
C GLY A 174 -11.16 -18.64 -10.41
N TYR A 175 -10.32 -17.62 -10.55
CA TYR A 175 -10.75 -16.25 -10.75
C TYR A 175 -9.86 -15.54 -11.76
N SER A 176 -10.43 -14.61 -12.51
CA SER A 176 -9.65 -13.73 -13.36
C SER A 176 -9.38 -12.42 -12.64
N LYS A 177 -8.13 -11.98 -12.69
CA LYS A 177 -7.79 -10.66 -12.16
C LYS A 177 -8.31 -9.58 -13.12
N ILE A 178 -8.82 -8.50 -12.58
CA ILE A 178 -9.30 -7.35 -13.37
C ILE A 178 -8.25 -6.90 -14.39
N LYS A 179 -6.96 -6.89 -14.03
CA LYS A 179 -5.86 -6.55 -14.95
C LYS A 179 -5.71 -7.47 -16.16
N ASN A 180 -6.33 -8.64 -16.15
CA ASN A 180 -6.30 -9.59 -17.27
C ASN A 180 -7.47 -9.39 -18.24
N ILE A 181 -8.47 -8.62 -17.84
CA ILE A 181 -9.71 -8.39 -18.60
C ILE A 181 -9.95 -6.92 -18.93
N CYS A 182 -9.22 -6.01 -18.31
CA CYS A 182 -9.28 -4.59 -18.61
C CYS A 182 -7.99 -3.87 -18.25
N ASP A 183 -7.73 -2.77 -18.93
CA ASP A 183 -6.72 -1.82 -18.55
C ASP A 183 -7.20 -0.90 -17.44
N MET A 184 -6.39 -0.76 -16.38
CA MET A 184 -6.67 0.13 -15.27
C MET A 184 -5.68 1.29 -15.25
N LYS A 185 -6.19 2.51 -15.18
CA LYS A 185 -5.37 3.72 -15.04
C LYS A 185 -5.84 4.52 -13.85
N ARG A 186 -4.90 5.23 -13.24
CA ARG A 186 -5.21 6.28 -12.28
C ARG A 186 -5.64 7.53 -13.05
N GLY A 187 -6.61 8.25 -12.51
CA GLY A 187 -6.98 9.56 -13.00
C GLY A 187 -5.89 10.60 -12.79
N VAL A 188 -6.21 11.86 -12.93
CA VAL A 188 -5.26 12.97 -12.82
C VAL A 188 -5.02 13.37 -11.36
N LEU A 189 -3.80 13.84 -11.06
CA LEU A 189 -3.47 14.57 -9.85
C LEU A 189 -2.88 15.93 -10.22
N PHE A 190 -3.44 17.01 -9.67
CA PHE A 190 -3.01 18.36 -9.96
C PHE A 190 -3.35 19.33 -8.82
N ASP A 191 -2.78 20.52 -8.86
CA ASP A 191 -3.13 21.62 -7.95
C ASP A 191 -4.48 22.24 -8.39
N LYS A 192 -5.40 22.45 -7.44
CA LYS A 192 -6.71 23.05 -7.69
C LYS A 192 -6.66 24.42 -8.39
N LYS A 193 -5.53 25.12 -8.32
CA LYS A 193 -5.30 26.39 -9.03
C LYS A 193 -5.36 26.26 -10.55
N LEU A 194 -5.23 25.03 -11.08
CA LEU A 194 -5.33 24.75 -12.52
C LEU A 194 -6.78 24.58 -13.00
N LEU A 195 -7.76 24.62 -12.10
CA LEU A 195 -9.18 24.57 -12.47
C LEU A 195 -9.64 25.94 -13.01
N SER A 196 -10.43 25.87 -14.07
CA SER A 196 -11.12 27.03 -14.63
C SER A 196 -12.63 26.77 -14.68
N PRO A 197 -13.49 27.76 -14.43
CA PRO A 197 -14.94 27.60 -14.58
C PRO A 197 -15.36 27.45 -16.06
N THR A 198 -14.51 27.88 -17.00
CA THR A 198 -14.75 27.81 -18.44
C THR A 198 -13.51 27.33 -19.17
N PRO A 199 -13.64 26.72 -20.38
CA PRO A 199 -12.47 26.34 -21.15
C PRO A 199 -11.74 27.58 -21.67
N LEU A 200 -10.44 27.67 -21.43
CA LEU A 200 -9.61 28.79 -21.87
C LEU A 200 -8.95 28.52 -23.23
N THR A 201 -8.76 27.26 -23.58
CA THR A 201 -8.22 26.79 -24.87
C THR A 201 -8.91 25.49 -25.29
N ASN A 202 -8.63 25.02 -26.49
CA ASN A 202 -9.11 23.72 -27.00
C ASN A 202 -8.47 22.49 -26.27
N GLN A 203 -7.47 22.71 -25.45
CA GLN A 203 -6.85 21.66 -24.61
C GLN A 203 -7.51 21.52 -23.23
N TYR A 204 -8.49 22.40 -22.92
CA TYR A 204 -9.28 22.29 -21.71
C TYR A 204 -10.40 21.27 -21.88
N HIS A 205 -10.52 20.38 -20.93
CA HIS A 205 -11.55 19.34 -20.91
C HIS A 205 -12.34 19.39 -19.60
N PRO A 206 -13.60 18.97 -19.63
CA PRO A 206 -14.42 18.91 -18.42
C PRO A 206 -13.77 18.05 -17.36
N TYR A 207 -13.65 18.59 -16.16
CA TYR A 207 -13.15 17.89 -14.98
C TYR A 207 -14.32 17.58 -14.05
N PHE A 208 -14.42 16.31 -13.68
CA PHE A 208 -15.45 15.82 -12.78
C PHE A 208 -15.10 16.11 -11.33
N GLU A 209 -15.90 16.92 -10.67
CA GLU A 209 -15.89 17.10 -9.22
C GLU A 209 -17.15 16.51 -8.60
N GLY A 210 -16.99 15.45 -7.80
CA GLY A 210 -18.08 14.72 -7.19
C GLY A 210 -17.64 13.39 -6.62
N ASP A 211 -18.60 12.50 -6.43
CA ASP A 211 -18.36 11.19 -5.83
C ASP A 211 -18.86 10.06 -6.73
N VAL A 212 -18.10 8.96 -6.71
CA VAL A 212 -18.50 7.67 -7.29
C VAL A 212 -19.13 6.83 -6.18
N TYR A 213 -20.37 6.41 -6.41
CA TYR A 213 -21.11 5.49 -5.57
C TYR A 213 -21.24 4.13 -6.25
N ARG A 214 -21.89 3.18 -5.57
CA ARG A 214 -22.23 1.90 -6.18
C ARG A 214 -23.27 2.11 -7.27
N TYR A 215 -22.88 1.85 -8.52
CA TYR A 215 -23.69 1.99 -9.75
C TYR A 215 -24.08 3.42 -10.15
N SER A 216 -23.62 4.44 -9.46
CA SER A 216 -23.96 5.81 -9.80
C SER A 216 -22.81 6.79 -9.59
N ILE A 217 -22.87 7.88 -10.32
CA ILE A 217 -21.95 9.01 -10.23
C ILE A 217 -22.74 10.25 -9.81
N ASN A 218 -22.27 10.94 -8.78
CA ASN A 218 -22.83 12.24 -8.39
C ASN A 218 -21.87 13.34 -8.86
N ILE A 219 -22.25 14.06 -9.89
CA ILE A 219 -21.51 15.21 -10.41
C ILE A 219 -22.04 16.46 -9.70
N ARG A 220 -21.23 17.04 -8.79
CA ARG A 220 -21.59 18.27 -8.09
C ARG A 220 -21.28 19.51 -8.92
N LEU A 221 -20.11 19.50 -9.56
CA LEU A 221 -19.62 20.61 -10.36
C LEU A 221 -18.76 20.08 -11.49
N VAL A 222 -18.85 20.71 -12.65
CA VAL A 222 -17.94 20.50 -13.76
C VAL A 222 -17.10 21.75 -13.91
N ASN A 223 -15.82 21.64 -13.60
CA ASN A 223 -14.81 22.63 -13.95
C ASN A 223 -14.08 22.19 -15.22
N TRP A 224 -13.13 22.97 -15.65
CA TRP A 224 -12.30 22.68 -16.79
C TRP A 224 -10.83 22.63 -16.36
N VAL A 225 -10.07 21.71 -16.93
CA VAL A 225 -8.64 21.60 -16.70
C VAL A 225 -7.91 21.31 -18.00
N GLU A 226 -6.76 21.95 -18.18
CA GLU A 226 -5.90 21.73 -19.33
C GLU A 226 -5.21 20.35 -19.20
N PHE A 227 -5.36 19.50 -20.20
CA PHE A 227 -4.67 18.22 -20.26
C PHE A 227 -3.24 18.43 -20.79
N SER A 228 -2.36 18.89 -19.93
CA SER A 228 -0.98 19.26 -20.24
C SER A 228 0.01 18.71 -19.19
N ASP A 229 1.28 18.97 -19.38
CA ASP A 229 2.34 18.55 -18.47
C ASP A 229 2.35 19.34 -17.13
N LYS A 230 1.47 20.31 -16.97
CA LYS A 230 1.19 20.96 -15.68
C LYS A 230 0.51 20.01 -14.68
N LEU A 231 -0.11 18.93 -15.15
CA LEU A 231 -0.68 17.89 -14.29
C LEU A 231 0.44 17.05 -13.67
N ARG A 232 0.46 16.92 -12.34
CA ARG A 232 1.48 16.15 -11.60
C ARG A 232 1.48 14.67 -11.97
N GLU A 233 0.27 14.10 -12.12
CA GLU A 233 0.07 12.73 -12.58
C GLU A 233 -1.06 12.72 -13.60
N LYS A 234 -0.85 12.03 -14.71
CA LYS A 234 -1.87 11.80 -15.73
C LYS A 234 -1.54 10.55 -16.56
N PRO A 235 -2.52 9.87 -17.16
CA PRO A 235 -2.27 8.94 -18.25
C PRO A 235 -1.56 9.66 -19.41
N LYS A 236 -0.75 8.92 -20.19
CA LYS A 236 -0.04 9.50 -21.34
C LYS A 236 -0.97 10.10 -22.39
N GLU A 237 -2.12 9.50 -22.58
CA GLU A 237 -3.05 9.84 -23.64
C GLU A 237 -4.43 10.20 -23.06
N PHE A 238 -5.07 11.21 -23.66
CA PHE A 238 -6.39 11.69 -23.28
C PHE A 238 -7.52 10.66 -23.53
N LYS A 239 -7.31 9.73 -24.48
CA LYS A 239 -8.30 8.67 -24.80
C LYS A 239 -8.80 7.89 -23.59
N TRP A 240 -8.01 7.86 -22.49
CA TRP A 240 -8.39 7.21 -21.24
C TRP A 240 -9.59 7.86 -20.53
N PHE A 241 -9.92 9.11 -20.87
CA PHE A 241 -11.05 9.87 -20.32
C PHE A 241 -12.26 9.89 -21.25
N GLN A 242 -12.24 9.10 -22.33
CA GLN A 242 -13.28 9.04 -23.34
C GLN A 242 -13.85 7.64 -23.49
N GLY A 243 -15.11 7.56 -23.95
CA GLY A 243 -15.80 6.30 -24.22
C GLY A 243 -16.12 5.49 -22.96
N ASP A 244 -16.60 4.31 -23.18
CA ASP A 244 -17.12 3.39 -22.16
C ASP A 244 -16.04 2.96 -21.17
N ARG A 245 -16.30 3.18 -19.90
CA ARG A 245 -15.39 2.81 -18.82
C ARG A 245 -16.08 2.73 -17.47
N ILE A 246 -15.48 2.02 -16.56
CA ILE A 246 -15.90 1.99 -15.16
C ILE A 246 -14.99 2.90 -14.34
N LEU A 247 -15.57 3.80 -13.59
CA LEU A 247 -14.90 4.61 -12.58
C LEU A 247 -14.91 3.85 -11.27
N LEU A 248 -13.73 3.69 -10.66
CA LEU A 248 -13.57 3.05 -9.35
C LEU A 248 -13.12 4.08 -8.31
N ARG A 249 -13.84 4.16 -7.21
CA ARG A 249 -13.44 5.03 -6.11
C ARG A 249 -12.16 4.52 -5.47
N ARG A 250 -11.17 5.40 -5.32
CA ARG A 250 -9.88 5.07 -4.72
C ARG A 250 -10.00 4.68 -3.24
N LEU A 251 -10.81 5.43 -2.49
CA LEU A 251 -11.00 5.19 -1.06
C LEU A 251 -12.31 4.42 -0.86
N VAL A 252 -12.22 3.26 -0.26
CA VAL A 252 -13.39 2.49 0.15
C VAL A 252 -14.21 3.27 1.19
N ASN A 253 -15.52 3.06 1.22
CA ASN A 253 -16.38 3.69 2.20
C ASN A 253 -16.16 3.09 3.61
N ARG A 254 -16.84 3.67 4.63
CA ARG A 254 -16.78 3.16 6.01
C ARG A 254 -17.18 1.68 6.14
N ARG A 255 -17.98 1.15 5.22
CA ARG A 255 -18.38 -0.27 5.15
C ARG A 255 -17.39 -1.12 4.37
N GLN A 256 -16.25 -0.56 3.94
CA GLN A 256 -15.20 -1.23 3.15
C GLN A 256 -15.72 -1.85 1.84
N ARG A 257 -16.73 -1.25 1.24
CA ARG A 257 -17.29 -1.71 -0.05
C ARG A 257 -16.60 -0.99 -1.20
N LEU A 258 -16.28 -1.75 -2.23
CA LEU A 258 -15.86 -1.19 -3.51
C LEU A 258 -17.02 -0.37 -4.09
N MET A 259 -16.70 0.84 -4.55
CA MET A 259 -17.62 1.75 -5.20
C MET A 259 -17.18 1.94 -6.64
N GLY A 260 -18.06 1.64 -7.57
CA GLY A 260 -17.79 1.79 -9.00
C GLY A 260 -19.06 2.07 -9.77
N CYS A 261 -18.95 2.80 -10.86
CA CYS A 261 -20.04 3.08 -11.78
C CYS A 261 -19.54 3.13 -13.22
N PHE A 262 -20.41 2.81 -14.14
CA PHE A 262 -20.19 2.98 -15.58
C PHE A 262 -20.33 4.45 -15.97
N THR A 263 -19.57 4.88 -16.99
CA THR A 263 -19.73 6.16 -17.68
C THR A 263 -19.24 6.09 -19.11
N ASP A 264 -19.93 6.74 -19.99
CA ASP A 264 -19.58 7.03 -21.40
C ASP A 264 -19.12 8.49 -21.60
N LYS A 265 -19.28 9.32 -20.56
CA LYS A 265 -19.02 10.76 -20.63
C LYS A 265 -17.52 11.06 -20.75
N THR A 266 -17.17 11.98 -21.64
CA THR A 266 -15.81 12.53 -21.74
C THR A 266 -15.54 13.48 -20.56
N LEU A 267 -14.88 12.97 -19.53
CA LEU A 267 -14.58 13.72 -18.31
C LEU A 267 -13.22 13.34 -17.76
N ILE A 268 -12.40 14.32 -17.40
CA ILE A 268 -11.21 14.10 -16.59
C ILE A 268 -11.64 13.79 -15.15
N THR A 269 -11.04 12.79 -14.54
CA THR A 269 -11.39 12.30 -13.19
C THR A 269 -10.16 12.06 -12.33
N GLN A 270 -10.30 12.19 -11.01
CA GLN A 270 -9.27 11.75 -10.05
C GLN A 270 -9.37 10.26 -9.67
N PRO A 271 -10.56 9.63 -9.60
CA PRO A 271 -10.69 8.21 -9.30
C PRO A 271 -9.92 7.32 -10.28
N PHE A 272 -9.66 6.07 -9.88
CA PHE A 272 -9.23 5.05 -10.82
C PHE A 272 -10.36 4.75 -11.81
N PHE A 273 -10.00 4.37 -13.01
CA PHE A 273 -10.95 3.87 -13.99
C PHE A 273 -10.40 2.61 -14.67
N CYS A 274 -11.32 1.74 -15.08
CA CYS A 274 -11.05 0.55 -15.87
C CYS A 274 -11.66 0.78 -17.25
N LYS A 275 -10.87 0.59 -18.29
CA LYS A 275 -11.34 0.54 -19.67
C LYS A 275 -11.24 -0.89 -20.16
N PHE A 276 -12.35 -1.45 -20.61
CA PHE A 276 -12.39 -2.79 -21.17
C PHE A 276 -11.99 -2.73 -22.63
N GLU A 277 -11.07 -3.59 -23.03
CA GLU A 277 -10.78 -3.85 -24.45
C GLU A 277 -11.86 -4.78 -24.96
N SER A 278 -12.75 -4.28 -25.82
CA SER A 278 -13.78 -4.96 -26.63
C SER A 278 -14.76 -5.92 -25.94
N GLU A 279 -16.02 -5.83 -26.38
CA GLU A 279 -17.10 -6.85 -26.45
C GLU A 279 -17.43 -7.77 -25.26
N ILE A 280 -16.84 -7.61 -24.10
CA ILE A 280 -17.31 -8.33 -22.91
C ILE A 280 -18.54 -7.59 -22.37
N PRO A 281 -19.74 -8.23 -22.35
CA PRO A 281 -20.90 -7.61 -21.75
C PRO A 281 -20.62 -7.29 -20.29
N ILE A 282 -20.64 -5.99 -19.94
CA ILE A 282 -20.47 -5.53 -18.56
C ILE A 282 -21.79 -5.84 -17.84
N VAL A 283 -21.85 -6.98 -17.17
CA VAL A 283 -22.91 -7.25 -16.18
C VAL A 283 -22.45 -6.63 -14.86
N LEU A 284 -23.06 -5.52 -14.48
CA LEU A 284 -22.82 -4.83 -13.20
C LEU A 284 -23.72 -5.37 -12.08
#